data_c241e17b684a031e9032a8d00022ad9b
#
_entry.id   c241e17b684a031e9032a8d00022ad9b
#
_cell.length_a   1.000
_cell.length_b   1.000
_cell.length_c   1.000
_cell.angle_alpha   90.00
_cell.angle_beta   90.00
_cell.angle_gamma   90.00
#
_symmetry.space_group_name_H-M   'P 1'
#
loop_
_entity.id
_entity.type
_entity.pdbx_description
1 polymer ?
#
loop_
_entity_poly.entity_id
_entity_poly.type
_entity_poly.pdbx_seq_one_letter_code
_entity_poly.pdbx_strand_id
1 'polypeptide(L)'
;KRSSIINISSIYGVYGPDWDIYKGTTMHNPAAYAAAKAGLINLTKWLAKTIGPQIRVNVISPGGISRHYPKKFVKAYVKKTALKRMASENDFIGVIALLSSEASSYITGQNIIVDGGWGT
;
A
#
# COMPACT_ATOMS: atom_id res chain seq x y z
N LYS A 1 12.09 -16.87 -18.97
CA LYS A 1 11.31 -15.66 -18.65
C LYS A 1 11.14 -15.59 -17.14
N ARG A 2 11.58 -14.52 -16.50
CA ARG A 2 11.45 -14.36 -15.05
C ARG A 2 10.04 -13.87 -14.72
N SER A 3 9.39 -14.50 -13.75
CA SER A 3 8.05 -14.10 -13.28
C SER A 3 8.15 -13.05 -12.16
N SER A 4 7.08 -12.30 -11.95
CA SER A 4 6.95 -11.32 -10.87
C SER A 4 5.63 -11.51 -10.14
N ILE A 5 5.68 -11.56 -8.82
CA ILE A 5 4.52 -11.54 -7.92
C ILE A 5 4.46 -10.15 -7.29
N ILE A 6 3.30 -9.52 -7.34
CA ILE A 6 3.04 -8.23 -6.72
C ILE A 6 1.90 -8.40 -5.72
N ASN A 7 2.22 -8.36 -4.44
CA ASN A 7 1.23 -8.37 -3.37
C ASN A 7 0.68 -6.96 -3.14
N ILE A 8 -0.58 -6.85 -2.71
CA ILE A 8 -1.20 -5.58 -2.35
C ILE A 8 -1.48 -5.56 -0.85
N SER A 9 -0.69 -4.77 -0.13
CA SER A 9 -0.86 -4.53 1.29
C SER A 9 -1.66 -3.25 1.55
N SER A 10 -1.26 -2.43 2.48
CA SER A 10 -1.86 -1.16 2.86
C SER A 10 -0.86 -0.33 3.65
N ILE A 11 -1.04 0.99 3.68
CA ILE A 11 -0.36 1.85 4.66
C ILE A 11 -0.59 1.39 6.10
N TYR A 12 -1.72 0.77 6.41
CA TYR A 12 -2.00 0.19 7.73
C TYR A 12 -1.25 -1.12 8.03
N GLY A 13 -0.51 -1.65 7.08
CA GLY A 13 0.52 -2.66 7.33
C GLY A 13 1.87 -2.06 7.72
N VAL A 14 2.03 -0.74 7.58
CA VAL A 14 3.28 0.02 7.84
C VAL A 14 3.13 0.96 9.03
N TYR A 15 2.01 1.69 9.07
CA TYR A 15 1.72 2.72 10.08
C TYR A 15 0.55 2.31 10.97
N GLY A 16 0.57 2.76 12.22
CA GLY A 16 -0.63 2.73 13.07
C GLY A 16 -1.72 3.65 12.53
N PRO A 17 -2.97 3.42 12.92
CA PRO A 17 -4.07 4.27 12.49
C PRO A 17 -3.99 5.66 13.12
N ASP A 18 -4.35 6.66 12.34
CA ASP A 18 -4.63 7.99 12.85
C ASP A 18 -6.12 8.10 13.17
N TRP A 19 -6.45 7.99 14.43
CA TRP A 19 -7.84 7.99 14.89
C TRP A 19 -8.57 9.31 14.65
N ASP A 20 -7.84 10.42 14.46
CA ASP A 20 -8.46 11.72 14.21
C ASP A 20 -9.21 11.79 12.88
N ILE A 21 -8.78 11.03 11.86
CA ILE A 21 -9.48 11.01 10.57
C ILE A 21 -10.84 10.30 10.63
N TYR A 22 -11.06 9.46 11.65
CA TYR A 22 -12.29 8.70 11.85
C TYR A 22 -13.31 9.41 12.74
N LYS A 23 -12.92 10.49 13.43
CA LYS A 23 -13.79 11.22 14.36
C LYS A 23 -15.08 11.71 13.69
N GLY A 24 -16.21 11.37 14.30
CA GLY A 24 -17.55 11.75 13.79
C GLY A 24 -17.98 10.96 12.56
N THR A 25 -17.42 9.77 12.37
CA THR A 25 -17.85 8.77 11.38
C THR A 25 -18.10 7.44 12.09
N THR A 26 -18.76 6.50 11.40
CA THR A 26 -18.90 5.10 11.85
C THR A 26 -17.77 4.21 11.36
N MET A 27 -16.79 4.79 10.66
CA MET A 27 -15.65 4.07 10.11
C MET A 27 -14.59 3.82 11.19
N HIS A 28 -13.86 2.73 11.03
CA HIS A 28 -12.72 2.39 11.89
C HIS A 28 -11.71 1.51 11.12
N ASN A 29 -10.55 1.30 11.72
CA ASN A 29 -9.53 0.38 11.22
C ASN A 29 -9.39 -0.82 12.17
N PRO A 30 -9.89 -2.02 11.81
CA PRO A 30 -9.77 -3.20 12.65
C PRO A 30 -8.32 -3.65 12.85
N ALA A 31 -7.95 -4.05 14.06
CA ALA A 31 -6.61 -4.56 14.37
C ALA A 31 -6.23 -5.77 13.49
N ALA A 32 -7.20 -6.66 13.21
CA ALA A 32 -6.98 -7.81 12.33
C ALA A 32 -6.57 -7.40 10.91
N TYR A 33 -7.12 -6.31 10.38
CA TYR A 33 -6.72 -5.78 9.07
C TYR A 33 -5.28 -5.30 9.08
N ALA A 34 -4.88 -4.51 10.07
CA ALA A 34 -3.51 -4.03 10.21
C ALA A 34 -2.53 -5.20 10.36
N ALA A 35 -2.84 -6.20 11.21
CA ALA A 35 -2.02 -7.39 11.39
C ALA A 35 -1.86 -8.20 10.09
N ALA A 36 -2.95 -8.43 9.35
CA ALA A 36 -2.93 -9.16 8.08
C ALA A 36 -2.07 -8.44 7.03
N LYS A 37 -2.20 -7.11 6.92
CA LYS A 37 -1.44 -6.32 5.95
C LYS A 37 0.04 -6.21 6.31
N ALA A 38 0.39 -6.11 7.59
CA ALA A 38 1.77 -6.19 8.07
C ALA A 38 2.38 -7.59 7.81
N GLY A 39 1.62 -8.64 8.08
CA GLY A 39 2.01 -10.01 7.78
C GLY A 39 2.31 -10.24 6.30
N LEU A 40 1.50 -9.67 5.41
CA LEU A 40 1.71 -9.76 3.96
C LEU A 40 3.01 -9.05 3.51
N ILE A 41 3.36 -7.93 4.13
CA ILE A 41 4.65 -7.26 3.87
C ILE A 41 5.82 -8.17 4.25
N ASN A 42 5.77 -8.78 5.42
CA ASN A 42 6.85 -9.68 5.85
C ASN A 42 6.88 -10.99 5.05
N LEU A 43 5.72 -11.56 4.72
CA LEU A 43 5.62 -12.73 3.84
C LEU A 43 6.25 -12.46 2.47
N THR A 44 6.08 -11.26 1.92
CA THR A 44 6.72 -10.85 0.67
C THR A 44 8.25 -10.96 0.75
N LYS A 45 8.85 -10.51 1.86
CA LYS A 45 10.30 -10.61 2.08
C LYS A 45 10.76 -12.06 2.18
N TRP A 46 10.00 -12.88 2.88
CA TRP A 46 10.27 -14.32 3.02
C TRP A 46 10.21 -15.02 1.66
N LEU A 47 9.14 -14.78 0.89
CA LEU A 47 8.98 -15.34 -0.46
C LEU A 47 10.12 -14.91 -1.39
N ALA A 48 10.49 -13.61 -1.40
CA ALA A 48 11.57 -13.10 -2.24
C ALA A 48 12.88 -13.84 -2.03
N LYS A 49 13.20 -14.22 -0.78
CA LYS A 49 14.40 -14.98 -0.45
C LYS A 49 14.26 -16.47 -0.77
N THR A 50 13.04 -17.02 -0.71
CA THR A 50 12.79 -18.45 -0.84
C THR A 50 12.71 -18.90 -2.30
N ILE A 51 12.07 -18.09 -3.16
CA ILE A 51 11.80 -18.45 -4.57
C ILE A 51 12.61 -17.64 -5.58
N GLY A 52 13.49 -16.75 -5.12
CA GLY A 52 14.50 -16.13 -5.98
C GLY A 52 15.58 -17.14 -6.40
N PRO A 53 16.25 -16.95 -7.53
CA PRO A 53 16.14 -15.85 -8.49
C PRO A 53 15.05 -16.04 -9.57
N GLN A 54 14.28 -17.12 -9.54
CA GLN A 54 13.31 -17.47 -10.58
C GLN A 54 12.12 -16.49 -10.63
N ILE A 55 11.69 -16.05 -9.45
CA ILE A 55 10.52 -15.18 -9.28
C ILE A 55 10.90 -14.02 -8.37
N ARG A 56 10.65 -12.80 -8.82
CA ARG A 56 10.70 -11.61 -7.97
C ARG A 56 9.38 -11.46 -7.21
N VAL A 57 9.45 -11.06 -5.96
CA VAL A 57 8.24 -10.83 -5.13
C VAL A 57 8.36 -9.49 -4.45
N ASN A 58 7.41 -8.60 -4.73
CA ASN A 58 7.34 -7.28 -4.12
C ASN A 58 5.92 -7.02 -3.59
N VAL A 59 5.77 -5.99 -2.77
CA VAL A 59 4.48 -5.57 -2.25
C VAL A 59 4.29 -4.07 -2.44
N ILE A 60 3.08 -3.69 -2.82
CA ILE A 60 2.64 -2.29 -2.86
C ILE A 60 1.79 -2.05 -1.61
N SER A 61 2.03 -0.96 -0.90
CA SER A 61 1.24 -0.50 0.23
C SER A 61 0.50 0.80 -0.14
N PRO A 62 -0.74 0.69 -0.65
CA PRO A 62 -1.56 1.84 -1.01
C PRO A 62 -1.97 2.67 0.20
N GLY A 63 -2.04 3.98 0.01
CA GLY A 63 -2.85 4.87 0.82
C GLY A 63 -4.34 4.77 0.50
N GLY A 64 -5.14 5.67 1.06
CA GLY A 64 -6.58 5.69 0.84
C GLY A 64 -6.95 5.98 -0.61
N ILE A 65 -7.64 5.02 -1.24
CA ILE A 65 -8.20 5.17 -2.60
C ILE A 65 -9.59 5.76 -2.47
N SER A 66 -9.89 6.77 -3.27
CA SER A 66 -11.19 7.47 -3.25
C SER A 66 -12.34 6.50 -3.54
N ARG A 67 -13.34 6.53 -2.67
CA ARG A 67 -14.59 5.76 -2.75
C ARG A 67 -15.73 6.64 -2.21
N HIS A 68 -16.91 6.06 -2.03
CA HIS A 68 -18.05 6.75 -1.42
C HIS A 68 -17.87 6.85 0.11
N TYR A 69 -16.86 7.59 0.54
CA TYR A 69 -16.60 7.85 1.95
C TYR A 69 -17.34 9.10 2.46
N PRO A 70 -17.64 9.17 3.77
CA PRO A 70 -18.19 10.39 4.36
C PRO A 70 -17.29 11.60 4.09
N LYS A 71 -17.88 12.74 3.71
CA LYS A 71 -17.12 13.98 3.40
C LYS A 71 -16.18 14.39 4.52
N LYS A 72 -16.58 14.18 5.77
CA LYS A 72 -15.77 14.51 6.95
C LYS A 72 -14.47 13.69 6.99
N PHE A 73 -14.57 12.38 6.72
CA PHE A 73 -13.40 11.51 6.61
C PHE A 73 -12.48 11.95 5.48
N VAL A 74 -13.03 12.18 4.28
CA VAL A 74 -12.23 12.60 3.10
C VAL A 74 -11.46 13.89 3.40
N LYS A 75 -12.14 14.90 3.99
CA LYS A 75 -11.50 16.18 4.35
C LYS A 75 -10.35 15.99 5.35
N ALA A 76 -10.55 15.16 6.38
CA ALA A 76 -9.53 14.89 7.39
C ALA A 76 -8.35 14.10 6.78
N TYR A 77 -8.62 13.11 5.94
CA TYR A 77 -7.61 12.31 5.25
C TYR A 77 -6.75 13.17 4.33
N VAL A 78 -7.38 13.93 3.44
CA VAL A 78 -6.71 14.80 2.45
C VAL A 78 -5.82 15.85 3.11
N LYS A 79 -6.23 16.38 4.27
CA LYS A 79 -5.42 17.34 5.03
C LYS A 79 -4.04 16.76 5.40
N LYS A 80 -3.94 15.45 5.61
CA LYS A 80 -2.70 14.76 6.00
C LYS A 80 -1.82 14.35 4.81
N THR A 81 -2.39 14.21 3.61
CA THR A 81 -1.58 13.90 2.43
C THR A 81 -0.78 15.10 1.94
N ALA A 82 0.45 14.90 1.53
CA ALA A 82 1.26 15.94 0.91
C ALA A 82 0.66 16.37 -0.44
N LEU A 83 0.13 15.41 -1.22
CA LEU A 83 -0.50 15.67 -2.53
C LEU A 83 -1.93 16.22 -2.44
N LYS A 84 -2.49 16.42 -1.23
CA LYS A 84 -3.80 17.05 -0.98
C LYS A 84 -4.97 16.41 -1.71
N ARG A 85 -4.91 15.11 -1.90
CA ARG A 85 -6.00 14.29 -2.45
C ARG A 85 -5.91 12.85 -1.99
N MET A 86 -6.99 12.11 -2.11
CA MET A 86 -6.96 10.64 -2.05
C MET A 86 -6.44 10.08 -3.39
N ALA A 87 -5.97 8.84 -3.37
CA ALA A 87 -5.57 8.15 -4.58
C ALA A 87 -6.77 7.74 -5.44
N SER A 88 -6.50 7.48 -6.70
CA SER A 88 -7.35 6.76 -7.64
C SER A 88 -6.65 5.47 -8.08
N GLU A 89 -7.36 4.58 -8.75
CA GLU A 89 -6.76 3.35 -9.30
C GLU A 89 -5.60 3.65 -10.27
N ASN A 90 -5.70 4.74 -11.02
CA ASN A 90 -4.68 5.14 -11.99
C ASN A 90 -3.33 5.47 -11.34
N ASP A 91 -3.33 5.87 -10.07
CA ASP A 91 -2.09 6.19 -9.36
C ASP A 91 -1.18 4.97 -9.14
N PHE A 92 -1.70 3.76 -9.32
CA PHE A 92 -0.96 2.51 -9.14
C PHE A 92 -0.46 1.90 -10.45
N ILE A 93 -0.94 2.36 -11.61
CA ILE A 93 -0.56 1.81 -12.92
C ILE A 93 0.96 1.84 -13.11
N GLY A 94 1.60 2.96 -12.82
CA GLY A 94 3.04 3.13 -13.00
C GLY A 94 3.88 2.16 -12.17
N VAL A 95 3.56 1.99 -10.88
CA VAL A 95 4.30 1.08 -10.00
C VAL A 95 4.04 -0.38 -10.36
N ILE A 96 2.81 -0.74 -10.75
CA ILE A 96 2.49 -2.10 -11.22
C ILE A 96 3.23 -2.40 -12.52
N ALA A 97 3.23 -1.49 -13.49
CA ALA A 97 3.96 -1.62 -14.74
C ALA A 97 5.47 -1.79 -14.51
N LEU A 98 6.06 -0.99 -13.62
CA LEU A 98 7.46 -1.11 -13.22
C LEU A 98 7.74 -2.51 -12.65
N LEU A 99 7.01 -2.91 -11.61
CA LEU A 99 7.27 -4.16 -10.88
C LEU A 99 6.99 -5.41 -11.71
N SER A 100 6.12 -5.34 -12.71
CA SER A 100 5.82 -6.45 -13.63
C SER A 100 6.77 -6.56 -14.83
N SER A 101 7.62 -5.57 -15.04
CA SER A 101 8.53 -5.50 -16.21
C SER A 101 9.99 -5.83 -15.86
N GLU A 102 10.84 -5.97 -16.88
CA GLU A 102 12.28 -6.14 -16.74
C GLU A 102 12.98 -4.88 -16.17
N ALA A 103 12.33 -3.70 -16.22
CA ALA A 103 12.85 -2.48 -15.59
C ALA A 103 13.07 -2.64 -14.08
N SER A 104 12.39 -3.59 -13.45
CA SER A 104 12.56 -3.93 -12.04
C SER A 104 13.32 -5.24 -11.80
N SER A 105 14.18 -5.67 -12.74
CA SER A 105 14.92 -6.95 -12.69
C SER A 105 15.80 -7.11 -11.44
N TYR A 106 16.17 -6.02 -10.77
CA TYR A 106 16.96 -6.03 -9.53
C TYR A 106 16.14 -5.58 -8.29
N ILE A 107 14.80 -5.53 -8.41
CA ILE A 107 13.88 -5.16 -7.32
C ILE A 107 13.12 -6.40 -6.87
N THR A 108 13.40 -6.88 -5.66
CA THR A 108 12.67 -7.98 -5.01
C THR A 108 12.67 -7.81 -3.49
N GLY A 109 11.65 -8.30 -2.81
CA GLY A 109 11.48 -8.19 -1.37
C GLY A 109 11.12 -6.78 -0.88
N GLN A 110 10.77 -5.86 -1.79
CA GLN A 110 10.54 -4.46 -1.45
C GLN A 110 9.06 -4.18 -1.16
N ASN A 111 8.84 -3.24 -0.22
CA ASN A 111 7.55 -2.64 0.02
C ASN A 111 7.54 -1.22 -0.56
N ILE A 112 6.75 -1.02 -1.61
CA ILE A 112 6.60 0.29 -2.26
C ILE A 112 5.35 0.96 -1.69
N ILE A 113 5.55 2.02 -0.92
CA ILE A 113 4.45 2.81 -0.34
C ILE A 113 4.00 3.84 -1.38
N VAL A 114 2.70 3.84 -1.68
CA VAL A 114 2.06 4.77 -2.63
C VAL A 114 0.88 5.42 -1.93
N ASP A 115 1.15 6.48 -1.18
CA ASP A 115 0.20 7.08 -0.22
C ASP A 115 -0.01 8.59 -0.37
N GLY A 116 0.61 9.21 -1.38
CA GLY A 116 0.54 10.66 -1.57
C GLY A 116 1.23 11.47 -0.47
N GLY A 117 2.18 10.85 0.24
CA GLY A 117 2.89 11.48 1.36
C GLY A 117 2.06 11.54 2.64
N TRP A 118 1.14 10.58 2.84
CA TRP A 118 0.34 10.51 4.07
C TRP A 118 1.18 10.13 5.29
N GLY A 119 2.18 9.27 5.11
CA GLY A 119 3.06 8.78 6.16
C GLY A 119 4.34 9.60 6.38
N THR A 120 4.48 10.76 5.75
CA THR A 120 5.68 11.64 5.87
C THR A 120 5.51 12.72 6.92
#